data_8b338fe9094d5148d553ac382b72d050
#
_entry.id   8b338fe9094d5148d553ac382b72d050
#
_cell.length_a   1.000
_cell.length_b   1.000
_cell.length_c   1.000
_cell.angle_alpha   90.00
_cell.angle_beta   90.00
_cell.angle_gamma   90.00
#
_symmetry.space_group_name_H-M   'P 1'
#
loop_
_entity.id
_entity.type
_entity.pdbx_description
1 polymer ?
#
loop_
_entity_poly.entity_id
_entity_poly.type
_entity_poly.pdbx_seq_one_letter_code
_entity_poly.pdbx_strand_id
1 'polypeptide(L)'
;MYLMWNRLKYVLSPQFDIYKQVSQIVRGRVADIGFGTGFGTHLLMVNAKEVCGFEIDKEAIRFAENVFPFKKLRFDYGDIAKGISGQFDYIVMIDVIEHIKHDRNALENAKKMLAKNGVLIVSTPNRLSRYRKAETHYREYAPKEFEGILKRVFISVELKNYQMEPLVSQYENPILAICRNEK
;
A
#
# COMPACT_ATOMS: atom_id res chain seq x y z
N MET A 1 -27.85 -0.22 -0.03
CA MET A 1 -27.57 -0.39 1.42
C MET A 1 -26.17 -0.97 1.67
N TYR A 2 -25.77 -2.12 1.05
CA TYR A 2 -24.43 -2.74 1.18
C TYR A 2 -23.27 -1.83 0.80
N LEU A 3 -23.37 -1.07 -0.30
CA LEU A 3 -22.37 -0.08 -0.77
C LEU A 3 -22.17 1.08 0.21
N MET A 4 -23.23 1.53 0.87
CA MET A 4 -23.18 2.63 1.82
C MET A 4 -22.48 2.20 3.13
N TRP A 5 -22.71 0.97 3.58
CA TRP A 5 -22.05 0.39 4.75
C TRP A 5 -20.55 0.18 4.55
N ASN A 6 -20.15 -0.29 3.35
CA ASN A 6 -18.75 -0.44 3.02
C ASN A 6 -18.00 0.91 2.91
N ARG A 7 -18.67 1.93 2.37
CA ARG A 7 -18.13 3.30 2.36
C ARG A 7 -17.92 3.84 3.78
N LEU A 8 -18.88 3.65 4.67
CA LEU A 8 -18.78 4.13 6.06
C LEU A 8 -17.67 3.41 6.82
N LYS A 9 -17.59 2.09 6.71
CA LYS A 9 -16.51 1.29 7.32
C LYS A 9 -15.14 1.71 6.82
N TYR A 10 -15.00 1.99 5.53
CA TYR A 10 -13.73 2.43 4.96
C TYR A 10 -13.32 3.81 5.47
N VAL A 11 -14.24 4.79 5.48
CA VAL A 11 -13.97 6.16 5.97
C VAL A 11 -13.60 6.19 7.45
N LEU A 12 -14.03 5.20 8.23
CA LEU A 12 -13.70 5.05 9.64
C LEU A 12 -12.48 4.13 9.88
N SER A 13 -11.80 3.68 8.82
CA SER A 13 -10.67 2.78 8.95
C SER A 13 -9.34 3.54 8.96
N PRO A 14 -8.30 3.03 9.66
CA PRO A 14 -6.96 3.61 9.60
C PRO A 14 -6.41 3.69 8.16
N GLN A 15 -6.78 2.76 7.28
CA GLN A 15 -6.38 2.76 5.88
C GLN A 15 -6.85 4.02 5.15
N PHE A 16 -8.06 4.52 5.44
CA PHE A 16 -8.56 5.76 4.85
C PHE A 16 -7.65 6.94 5.18
N ASP A 17 -7.26 7.07 6.45
CA ASP A 17 -6.38 8.15 6.89
C ASP A 17 -5.00 8.05 6.23
N ILE A 18 -4.45 6.83 6.11
CA ILE A 18 -3.19 6.61 5.40
C ILE A 18 -3.31 7.04 3.93
N TYR A 19 -4.31 6.56 3.20
CA TYR A 19 -4.50 6.93 1.80
C TYR A 19 -4.73 8.44 1.63
N LYS A 20 -5.43 9.07 2.54
CA LYS A 20 -5.61 10.53 2.56
C LYS A 20 -4.27 11.26 2.70
N GLN A 21 -3.41 10.84 3.62
CA GLN A 21 -2.07 11.41 3.79
C GLN A 21 -1.18 11.12 2.57
N VAL A 22 -1.15 9.87 2.10
CA VAL A 22 -0.38 9.45 0.94
C VAL A 22 -0.80 10.21 -0.31
N SER A 23 -2.09 10.50 -0.50
CA SER A 23 -2.59 11.27 -1.63
C SER A 23 -2.02 12.70 -1.72
N GLN A 24 -1.58 13.26 -0.60
CA GLN A 24 -0.98 14.60 -0.56
C GLN A 24 0.46 14.62 -1.08
N ILE A 25 1.16 13.49 -1.03
CA ILE A 25 2.60 13.42 -1.37
C ILE A 25 2.86 12.74 -2.72
N VAL A 26 2.01 11.82 -3.16
CA VAL A 26 2.20 11.13 -4.45
C VAL A 26 2.04 12.07 -5.63
N ARG A 27 2.85 11.87 -6.67
CA ARG A 27 2.84 12.63 -7.92
C ARG A 27 3.15 11.68 -9.08
N GLY A 28 3.02 12.15 -10.32
CA GLY A 28 3.39 11.36 -11.48
C GLY A 28 2.54 10.09 -11.65
N ARG A 29 3.17 9.00 -12.01
CA ARG A 29 2.55 7.67 -12.18
C ARG A 29 2.61 6.90 -10.86
N VAL A 30 1.47 6.44 -10.39
CA VAL A 30 1.32 5.73 -9.12
C VAL A 30 0.80 4.32 -9.37
N ALA A 31 1.42 3.32 -8.74
CA ALA A 31 0.86 1.98 -8.63
C ALA A 31 0.27 1.79 -7.23
N ASP A 32 -0.96 1.29 -7.15
CA ASP A 32 -1.62 0.88 -5.90
C ASP A 32 -1.77 -0.65 -5.91
N ILE A 33 -1.02 -1.32 -5.06
CA ILE A 33 -0.94 -2.79 -5.04
C ILE A 33 -1.87 -3.33 -3.96
N GLY A 34 -2.74 -4.29 -4.33
CA GLY A 34 -3.72 -4.87 -3.42
C GLY A 34 -4.82 -3.86 -3.07
N PHE A 35 -5.33 -3.15 -4.04
CA PHE A 35 -6.24 -2.02 -3.85
C PHE A 35 -7.61 -2.38 -3.26
N GLY A 36 -7.97 -3.67 -3.19
CA GLY A 36 -9.25 -4.15 -2.65
C GLY A 36 -10.45 -3.53 -3.37
N THR A 37 -11.22 -2.68 -2.70
CA THR A 37 -12.41 -2.03 -3.28
C THR A 37 -12.13 -0.80 -4.14
N GLY A 38 -10.86 -0.35 -4.26
CA GLY A 38 -10.47 0.81 -5.07
C GLY A 38 -10.73 2.18 -4.44
N PHE A 39 -11.30 2.28 -3.24
CA PHE A 39 -11.50 3.57 -2.56
C PHE A 39 -10.19 4.29 -2.26
N GLY A 40 -9.14 3.56 -1.86
CA GLY A 40 -7.80 4.11 -1.66
C GLY A 40 -7.20 4.62 -2.95
N THR A 41 -7.25 3.81 -4.00
CA THR A 41 -6.78 4.15 -5.35
C THR A 41 -7.43 5.45 -5.85
N HIS A 42 -8.75 5.60 -5.61
CA HIS A 42 -9.47 6.81 -5.96
C HIS A 42 -8.92 8.07 -5.26
N LEU A 43 -8.55 7.96 -3.98
CA LEU A 43 -7.94 9.08 -3.25
C LEU A 43 -6.59 9.49 -3.84
N LEU A 44 -5.77 8.52 -4.28
CA LEU A 44 -4.44 8.80 -4.84
C LEU A 44 -4.51 9.66 -6.12
N MET A 45 -5.60 9.59 -6.88
CA MET A 45 -5.71 10.36 -8.13
C MET A 45 -5.76 11.88 -7.94
N VAL A 46 -5.94 12.38 -6.72
CA VAL A 46 -6.06 13.83 -6.43
C VAL A 46 -4.83 14.58 -6.95
N ASN A 47 -3.65 14.08 -6.65
CA ASN A 47 -2.38 14.72 -7.03
C ASN A 47 -1.55 13.90 -8.03
N ALA A 48 -1.91 12.65 -8.28
CA ALA A 48 -1.25 11.82 -9.28
C ALA A 48 -1.62 12.25 -10.71
N LYS A 49 -0.71 12.00 -11.64
CA LYS A 49 -0.96 12.13 -13.09
C LYS A 49 -1.83 10.96 -13.59
N GLU A 50 -1.51 9.76 -13.12
CA GLU A 50 -2.16 8.49 -13.45
C GLU A 50 -2.03 7.55 -12.25
N VAL A 51 -3.05 6.76 -11.96
CA VAL A 51 -3.00 5.70 -10.94
C VAL A 51 -3.39 4.38 -11.58
N CYS A 52 -2.55 3.36 -11.41
CA CYS A 52 -2.81 1.98 -11.81
C CYS A 52 -2.98 1.13 -10.55
N GLY A 53 -4.18 0.67 -10.26
CA GLY A 53 -4.46 -0.31 -9.22
C GLY A 53 -4.20 -1.73 -9.73
N PHE A 54 -3.53 -2.55 -8.93
CA PHE A 54 -3.28 -3.97 -9.21
C PHE A 54 -3.84 -4.82 -8.09
N GLU A 55 -4.67 -5.80 -8.45
CA GLU A 55 -5.36 -6.69 -7.51
C GLU A 55 -5.41 -8.12 -8.09
N ILE A 56 -5.44 -9.12 -7.21
CA ILE A 56 -5.57 -10.53 -7.60
C ILE A 56 -7.03 -10.99 -7.63
N ASP A 57 -7.90 -10.32 -6.90
CA ASP A 57 -9.33 -10.61 -6.87
C ASP A 57 -10.05 -9.94 -8.05
N LYS A 58 -10.51 -10.77 -8.98
CA LYS A 58 -11.22 -10.30 -10.18
C LYS A 58 -12.58 -9.65 -9.87
N GLU A 59 -13.20 -9.97 -8.74
CA GLU A 59 -14.47 -9.33 -8.35
C GLU A 59 -14.21 -7.93 -7.82
N ALA A 60 -13.15 -7.75 -7.03
CA ALA A 60 -12.69 -6.43 -6.59
C ALA A 60 -12.34 -5.53 -7.78
N ILE A 61 -11.65 -6.07 -8.80
CA ILE A 61 -11.32 -5.33 -10.02
C ILE A 61 -12.59 -4.85 -10.71
N ARG A 62 -13.52 -5.76 -11.02
CA ARG A 62 -14.80 -5.41 -11.67
C ARG A 62 -15.61 -4.38 -10.87
N PHE A 63 -15.61 -4.52 -9.55
CA PHE A 63 -16.25 -3.56 -8.67
C PHE A 63 -15.63 -2.16 -8.81
N ALA A 64 -14.30 -2.07 -8.71
CA ALA A 64 -13.57 -0.80 -8.78
C ALA A 64 -13.76 -0.10 -10.13
N GLU A 65 -13.68 -0.83 -11.25
CA GLU A 65 -13.93 -0.31 -12.60
C GLU A 65 -15.34 0.30 -12.74
N ASN A 66 -16.35 -0.35 -12.16
CA ASN A 66 -17.72 0.13 -12.22
C ASN A 66 -17.98 1.36 -11.32
N VAL A 67 -17.30 1.42 -10.15
CA VAL A 67 -17.54 2.48 -9.16
C VAL A 67 -16.68 3.72 -9.45
N PHE A 68 -15.51 3.54 -10.05
CA PHE A 68 -14.53 4.61 -10.29
C PHE A 68 -14.12 4.72 -11.78
N PRO A 69 -15.05 5.01 -12.70
CA PRO A 69 -14.77 5.06 -14.15
C PRO A 69 -14.06 6.37 -14.55
N PHE A 70 -12.95 6.69 -13.88
CA PHE A 70 -12.21 7.93 -14.15
C PHE A 70 -11.04 7.66 -15.09
N LYS A 71 -10.83 8.52 -16.08
CA LYS A 71 -9.76 8.39 -17.09
C LYS A 71 -8.34 8.28 -16.51
N LYS A 72 -8.13 8.82 -15.30
CA LYS A 72 -6.83 8.75 -14.61
C LYS A 72 -6.62 7.45 -13.84
N LEU A 73 -7.65 6.63 -13.69
CA LEU A 73 -7.59 5.37 -12.96
C LEU A 73 -7.64 4.19 -13.92
N ARG A 74 -6.79 3.21 -13.66
CA ARG A 74 -6.84 1.89 -14.28
C ARG A 74 -6.83 0.85 -13.19
N PHE A 75 -7.59 -0.22 -13.38
CA PHE A 75 -7.64 -1.36 -12.48
C PHE A 75 -7.32 -2.61 -13.28
N ASP A 76 -6.18 -3.22 -12.96
CA ASP A 76 -5.67 -4.38 -13.69
C ASP A 76 -5.46 -5.56 -12.72
N TYR A 77 -5.48 -6.77 -13.28
CA TYR A 77 -5.02 -7.94 -12.56
C TYR A 77 -3.49 -7.87 -12.39
N GLY A 78 -3.01 -8.06 -11.15
CA GLY A 78 -1.57 -8.09 -10.90
C GLY A 78 -1.23 -8.76 -9.57
N ASP A 79 -0.32 -9.72 -9.62
CA ASP A 79 0.23 -10.42 -8.45
C ASP A 79 1.67 -9.94 -8.22
N ILE A 80 1.87 -9.10 -7.22
CA ILE A 80 3.19 -8.54 -6.92
C ILE A 80 4.22 -9.62 -6.54
N ALA A 81 3.78 -10.75 -5.97
CA ALA A 81 4.69 -11.85 -5.64
C ALA A 81 5.26 -12.53 -6.89
N LYS A 82 4.54 -12.46 -8.02
CA LYS A 82 4.97 -13.00 -9.33
C LYS A 82 5.66 -11.95 -10.21
N GLY A 83 5.49 -10.68 -9.89
CA GLY A 83 5.98 -9.55 -10.65
C GLY A 83 4.90 -8.91 -11.53
N ILE A 84 4.97 -7.59 -11.59
CA ILE A 84 4.10 -6.73 -12.38
C ILE A 84 4.98 -5.87 -13.27
N SER A 85 4.60 -5.67 -14.52
CA SER A 85 5.34 -4.82 -15.46
C SER A 85 4.92 -3.36 -15.33
N GLY A 86 5.86 -2.45 -15.51
CA GLY A 86 5.63 -1.02 -15.49
C GLY A 86 6.69 -0.26 -14.70
N GLN A 87 6.72 1.06 -14.88
CA GLN A 87 7.59 1.97 -14.13
C GLN A 87 6.73 3.06 -13.51
N PHE A 88 6.90 3.26 -12.18
CA PHE A 88 6.07 4.15 -11.38
C PHE A 88 6.94 5.06 -10.51
N ASP A 89 6.52 6.31 -10.37
CA ASP A 89 7.16 7.27 -9.47
C ASP A 89 6.87 6.93 -8.01
N TYR A 90 5.68 6.40 -7.74
CA TYR A 90 5.27 5.91 -6.43
C TYR A 90 4.61 4.54 -6.54
N ILE A 91 4.94 3.67 -5.59
CA ILE A 91 4.21 2.41 -5.35
C ILE A 91 3.62 2.50 -3.95
N VAL A 92 2.35 2.18 -3.82
CA VAL A 92 1.59 2.16 -2.57
C VAL A 92 1.14 0.74 -2.29
N MET A 93 1.41 0.23 -1.08
CA MET A 93 1.02 -1.11 -0.62
C MET A 93 0.50 -0.99 0.82
N ILE A 94 -0.78 -0.74 0.98
CA ILE A 94 -1.39 -0.51 2.31
C ILE A 94 -2.06 -1.78 2.81
N ASP A 95 -1.52 -2.38 3.87
CA ASP A 95 -1.98 -3.61 4.50
C ASP A 95 -2.11 -4.78 3.48
N VAL A 96 -1.02 -5.03 2.77
CA VAL A 96 -0.92 -6.06 1.71
C VAL A 96 0.18 -7.06 2.02
N ILE A 97 1.34 -6.61 2.50
CA ILE A 97 2.54 -7.43 2.61
C ILE A 97 2.38 -8.60 3.60
N GLU A 98 1.55 -8.43 4.63
CA GLU A 98 1.22 -9.47 5.60
C GLU A 98 0.45 -10.65 4.99
N HIS A 99 -0.22 -10.42 3.87
CA HIS A 99 -0.94 -11.45 3.10
C HIS A 99 -0.06 -12.19 2.10
N ILE A 100 1.23 -11.82 1.98
CA ILE A 100 2.14 -12.40 0.99
C ILE A 100 3.12 -13.35 1.67
N LYS A 101 3.06 -14.65 1.32
CA LYS A 101 3.96 -15.67 1.88
C LYS A 101 5.43 -15.39 1.59
N HIS A 102 5.75 -14.90 0.39
CA HIS A 102 7.09 -14.57 -0.08
C HIS A 102 7.28 -13.06 -0.12
N ASP A 103 7.20 -12.41 1.04
CA ASP A 103 7.29 -10.97 1.25
C ASP A 103 8.52 -10.33 0.59
N ARG A 104 9.68 -10.96 0.70
CA ARG A 104 10.92 -10.49 0.06
C ARG A 104 10.79 -10.39 -1.45
N ASN A 105 10.22 -11.41 -2.11
CA ASN A 105 10.04 -11.38 -3.56
C ASN A 105 9.11 -10.23 -3.98
N ALA A 106 8.04 -9.99 -3.21
CA ALA A 106 7.13 -8.88 -3.47
C ALA A 106 7.85 -7.52 -3.35
N LEU A 107 8.70 -7.33 -2.33
CA LEU A 107 9.50 -6.12 -2.16
C LEU A 107 10.53 -5.93 -3.28
N GLU A 108 11.22 -7.00 -3.69
CA GLU A 108 12.16 -6.96 -4.83
C GLU A 108 11.44 -6.65 -6.15
N ASN A 109 10.24 -7.17 -6.35
CA ASN A 109 9.42 -6.85 -7.53
C ASN A 109 8.91 -5.40 -7.48
N ALA A 110 8.45 -4.93 -6.33
CA ALA A 110 8.09 -3.52 -6.16
C ALA A 110 9.29 -2.60 -6.47
N LYS A 111 10.49 -2.95 -5.99
CA LYS A 111 11.71 -2.20 -6.31
C LYS A 111 11.98 -2.12 -7.82
N LYS A 112 11.79 -3.22 -8.57
CA LYS A 112 11.96 -3.26 -10.03
C LYS A 112 10.96 -2.38 -10.78
N MET A 113 9.75 -2.19 -10.19
CA MET A 113 8.71 -1.33 -10.74
C MET A 113 8.93 0.16 -10.43
N LEU A 114 9.80 0.52 -9.51
CA LEU A 114 10.10 1.93 -9.23
C LEU A 114 10.92 2.55 -10.36
N ALA A 115 10.48 3.72 -10.80
CA ALA A 115 11.28 4.60 -11.65
C ALA A 115 12.54 5.08 -10.91
N LYS A 116 13.46 5.72 -11.62
CA LYS A 116 14.59 6.39 -10.97
C LYS A 116 14.05 7.42 -9.96
N ASN A 117 14.58 7.40 -8.74
CA ASN A 117 14.12 8.21 -7.59
C ASN A 117 12.68 7.90 -7.13
N GLY A 118 12.13 6.76 -7.56
CA GLY A 118 10.79 6.33 -7.15
C GLY A 118 10.74 5.93 -5.68
N VAL A 119 9.53 6.00 -5.11
CA VAL A 119 9.27 5.79 -3.69
C VAL A 119 8.25 4.66 -3.49
N LEU A 120 8.59 3.70 -2.63
CA LEU A 120 7.61 2.74 -2.11
C LEU A 120 7.07 3.26 -0.77
N ILE A 121 5.76 3.30 -0.64
CA ILE A 121 5.04 3.52 0.61
C ILE A 121 4.31 2.22 0.95
N VAL A 122 4.66 1.63 2.08
CA VAL A 122 4.11 0.32 2.47
C VAL A 122 3.69 0.34 3.93
N SER A 123 2.49 -0.22 4.23
CA SER A 123 2.04 -0.41 5.61
C SER A 123 1.78 -1.88 5.93
N THR A 124 1.75 -2.17 7.22
CA THR A 124 1.38 -3.48 7.77
C THR A 124 0.89 -3.32 9.21
N PRO A 125 -0.03 -4.17 9.69
CA PRO A 125 -0.37 -4.23 11.10
C PRO A 125 0.84 -4.50 11.97
N ASN A 126 0.86 -3.89 13.16
CA ASN A 126 1.93 -4.05 14.13
C ASN A 126 1.63 -5.22 15.08
N ARG A 127 2.45 -6.27 15.04
CA ARG A 127 2.33 -7.45 15.91
C ARG A 127 2.42 -7.14 17.41
N LEU A 128 3.08 -6.04 17.79
CA LEU A 128 3.22 -5.62 19.20
C LEU A 128 2.04 -4.79 19.69
N SER A 129 1.17 -4.32 18.80
CA SER A 129 -0.03 -3.59 19.19
C SER A 129 -1.07 -4.54 19.82
N ARG A 130 -2.11 -3.96 20.45
CA ARG A 130 -3.26 -4.74 20.96
C ARG A 130 -4.21 -5.21 19.85
N TYR A 131 -3.81 -5.07 18.60
CA TYR A 131 -4.56 -5.51 17.43
C TYR A 131 -4.67 -7.04 17.42
N ARG A 132 -5.88 -7.55 17.10
CA ARG A 132 -6.09 -9.00 16.95
C ARG A 132 -5.65 -9.43 15.55
N LYS A 133 -4.71 -10.36 15.46
CA LYS A 133 -4.26 -10.96 14.21
C LYS A 133 -5.42 -11.50 13.39
N ALA A 134 -5.47 -11.17 12.10
CA ALA A 134 -6.40 -11.75 11.16
C ALA A 134 -5.92 -13.13 10.68
N GLU A 135 -6.84 -14.07 10.48
CA GLU A 135 -6.51 -15.43 10.03
C GLU A 135 -5.87 -15.46 8.63
N THR A 136 -6.12 -14.42 7.81
CA THR A 136 -5.58 -14.27 6.47
C THR A 136 -4.13 -13.77 6.43
N HIS A 137 -3.55 -13.38 7.57
CA HIS A 137 -2.17 -12.90 7.63
C HIS A 137 -1.18 -14.07 7.72
N TYR A 138 -0.31 -14.21 6.72
CA TYR A 138 0.83 -15.14 6.81
C TYR A 138 1.82 -14.69 7.87
N ARG A 139 2.10 -13.38 7.94
CA ARG A 139 3.04 -12.79 8.87
C ARG A 139 2.57 -11.40 9.31
N GLU A 140 2.81 -11.07 10.55
CA GLU A 140 2.76 -9.72 11.09
C GLU A 140 4.13 -9.36 11.65
N TYR A 141 4.48 -8.08 11.60
CA TYR A 141 5.82 -7.60 11.92
C TYR A 141 5.80 -6.74 13.18
N ALA A 142 6.86 -6.83 14.00
CA ALA A 142 7.24 -5.76 14.90
C ALA A 142 8.00 -4.67 14.10
N PRO A 143 8.03 -3.39 14.57
CA PRO A 143 8.68 -2.30 13.82
C PRO A 143 10.11 -2.61 13.39
N LYS A 144 10.96 -3.13 14.28
CA LYS A 144 12.35 -3.51 13.95
C LYS A 144 12.46 -4.64 12.92
N GLU A 145 11.53 -5.59 12.95
CA GLU A 145 11.49 -6.69 11.97
C GLU A 145 11.10 -6.15 10.60
N PHE A 146 10.08 -5.28 10.56
CA PHE A 146 9.62 -4.65 9.32
C PHE A 146 10.72 -3.79 8.70
N GLU A 147 11.34 -2.93 9.49
CA GLU A 147 12.50 -2.14 9.05
C GLU A 147 13.62 -3.04 8.50
N GLY A 148 13.91 -4.15 9.19
CA GLY A 148 14.97 -5.08 8.79
C GLY A 148 14.74 -5.75 7.45
N ILE A 149 13.50 -6.19 7.13
CA ILE A 149 13.18 -6.77 5.82
C ILE A 149 13.25 -5.73 4.71
N LEU A 150 12.79 -4.50 4.97
CA LEU A 150 12.82 -3.40 4.01
C LEU A 150 14.26 -2.95 3.70
N LYS A 151 15.13 -2.83 4.70
CA LYS A 151 16.56 -2.46 4.55
C LYS A 151 17.39 -3.49 3.78
N ARG A 152 16.92 -4.73 3.64
CA ARG A 152 17.55 -5.72 2.76
C ARG A 152 17.34 -5.44 1.28
N VAL A 153 16.33 -4.63 0.95
CA VAL A 153 15.92 -4.33 -0.42
C VAL A 153 16.18 -2.87 -0.77
N PHE A 154 15.91 -1.94 0.14
CA PHE A 154 15.98 -0.49 -0.07
C PHE A 154 17.13 0.15 0.69
N ILE A 155 17.72 1.23 0.13
CA ILE A 155 18.85 1.95 0.74
C ILE A 155 18.38 2.84 1.88
N SER A 156 17.25 3.54 1.69
CA SER A 156 16.64 4.40 2.72
C SER A 156 15.28 3.84 3.13
N VAL A 157 15.06 3.72 4.43
CA VAL A 157 13.81 3.25 5.04
C VAL A 157 13.49 4.14 6.22
N GLU A 158 12.35 4.81 6.18
CA GLU A 158 11.84 5.65 7.26
C GLU A 158 10.53 5.04 7.78
N LEU A 159 10.50 4.65 9.06
CA LEU A 159 9.26 4.21 9.69
C LEU A 159 8.43 5.40 10.15
N LYS A 160 7.13 5.32 9.91
CA LYS A 160 6.13 6.33 10.23
C LYS A 160 4.92 5.70 10.91
N ASN A 161 4.14 6.52 11.61
CA ASN A 161 2.81 6.16 12.05
C ASN A 161 1.77 6.43 10.93
N TYR A 162 0.50 6.13 11.19
CA TYR A 162 -0.59 6.33 10.20
C TYR A 162 -0.82 7.81 9.80
N GLN A 163 -0.31 8.76 10.58
CA GLN A 163 -0.35 10.20 10.30
C GLN A 163 0.86 10.69 9.49
N MET A 164 1.73 9.77 9.04
CA MET A 164 2.98 10.07 8.33
C MET A 164 4.04 10.77 9.19
N GLU A 165 3.88 10.77 10.51
CA GLU A 165 4.87 11.28 11.46
C GLU A 165 5.88 10.18 11.82
N PRO A 166 7.07 10.53 12.36
CA PRO A 166 8.02 9.53 12.84
C PRO A 166 7.37 8.58 13.86
N LEU A 167 7.69 7.29 13.77
CA LEU A 167 7.22 6.30 14.72
C LEU A 167 7.89 6.55 16.08
N VAL A 168 7.11 6.95 17.08
CA VAL A 168 7.62 7.29 18.43
C VAL A 168 7.42 6.17 19.44
N SER A 169 6.49 5.26 19.19
CA SER A 169 6.22 4.08 20.03
C SER A 169 6.27 2.79 19.22
N GLN A 170 6.89 1.77 19.80
CA GLN A 170 6.89 0.43 19.20
C GLN A 170 5.50 -0.25 19.16
N TYR A 171 4.48 0.34 19.77
CA TYR A 171 3.10 -0.17 19.84
C TYR A 171 2.14 0.54 18.89
N GLU A 172 2.59 1.54 18.14
CA GLU A 172 1.75 2.23 17.16
C GLU A 172 1.31 1.28 16.04
N ASN A 173 0.07 1.42 15.59
CA ASN A 173 -0.54 0.56 14.59
C ASN A 173 -1.42 1.37 13.62
N PRO A 174 -1.32 1.14 12.31
CA PRO A 174 -0.32 0.31 11.64
C PRO A 174 1.09 0.92 11.63
N ILE A 175 2.08 0.11 11.21
CA ILE A 175 3.43 0.61 10.88
C ILE A 175 3.42 0.99 9.41
N LEU A 176 3.84 2.21 9.12
CA LEU A 176 4.05 2.68 7.75
C LEU A 176 5.55 2.83 7.49
N ALA A 177 5.98 2.59 6.27
CA ALA A 177 7.36 2.82 5.84
C ALA A 177 7.42 3.56 4.51
N ILE A 178 8.36 4.50 4.41
CA ILE A 178 8.75 5.17 3.16
C ILE A 178 10.12 4.64 2.77
N CYS A 179 10.22 4.01 1.60
CA CYS A 179 11.42 3.34 1.11
C CYS A 179 11.92 3.97 -0.18
N ARG A 180 13.25 4.19 -0.28
CA ARG A 180 13.91 4.75 -1.48
C ARG A 180 15.18 3.96 -1.81
N ASN A 181 15.58 4.03 -3.09
CA ASN A 181 16.84 3.46 -3.56
C ASN A 181 18.02 4.43 -3.52
N GLU A 182 17.80 5.65 -3.12
CA GLU A 182 18.81 6.71 -3.00
C GLU A 182 18.83 7.23 -1.55
N LYS A 183 20.00 7.78 -1.14
CA LYS A 183 20.17 8.41 0.18
C LYS A 183 19.62 9.80 0.20
#